data_208edfc3ad9f63c30b89c31f54342449
#
_entry.id   208edfc3ad9f63c30b89c31f54342449
#
_cell.length_a   1.000
_cell.length_b   1.000
_cell.length_c   1.000
_cell.angle_alpha   90.00
_cell.angle_beta   90.00
_cell.angle_gamma   90.00
#
_symmetry.space_group_name_H-M   'P 1'
#
loop_
_entity.id
_entity.type
_entity.pdbx_description
1 polymer ?
#
loop_
_entity_poly.entity_id
_entity_poly.type
_entity_poly.pdbx_seq_one_letter_code
_entity_poly.pdbx_strand_id
1 'polypeptide(L)'
;MRKVCYILTILFCFSASSVMTAQNGLKQQNVSSFVEYGASVHTGDNTPLWQVSNQHGLSSIDNNTYFRGGAFYTDTIRQWRLEGGLDMAVAAGLTSTFVLQQAYADIRYKWIGLLIGSKEINSPLLNRELSSGGLLWSGNARPIPQVWIGLPEYVQILPRLALKAEISYGWFTDNKYQEEKVGEDFWYTKSIKYHHKSGFLRIGVPQGKWQLDLGMSLDVQFGGYKSAGIDAGDLGNSWKDYFKVFIPTHGDDSSPEGEQIAYQGNFMGSEHIQMTYRHNDFSISAYMENYYDDFSGMGKLNGFDGLWGVEYKSNHKQAISGFVLEYYQTTNQSGPMHGLDFSEVKKTGGADDYYNNDWYPGWVHWGMSMANPLIASPIYNKDGDMTFKYNRVRAMHLGWSGDISSEWTYLAKLSYNKTWGTPFKPIPDILENFSTFAS
;
A
#
# COMPACT_ATOMS: atom_id res chain seq x y z
N MET A 1 32.04 20.18 -4.48
CA MET A 1 32.37 18.90 -5.14
C MET A 1 31.49 17.81 -4.51
N ARG A 2 30.40 17.44 -5.19
CA ARG A 2 29.50 16.37 -4.72
C ARG A 2 30.21 15.04 -4.95
N LYS A 3 30.50 14.31 -3.89
CA LYS A 3 30.97 12.92 -4.00
C LYS A 3 29.75 12.05 -4.37
N VAL A 4 29.68 11.62 -5.62
CA VAL A 4 28.76 10.57 -6.04
C VAL A 4 29.33 9.26 -5.53
N CYS A 5 28.70 8.69 -4.49
CA CYS A 5 29.06 7.37 -3.99
C CYS A 5 28.29 6.32 -4.82
N TYR A 6 29.01 5.57 -5.65
CA TYR A 6 28.45 4.37 -6.28
C TYR A 6 28.51 3.23 -5.28
N ILE A 7 27.37 2.73 -4.88
CA ILE A 7 27.28 1.58 -3.97
C ILE A 7 26.78 0.39 -4.79
N LEU A 8 27.64 -0.61 -4.91
CA LEU A 8 27.29 -1.92 -5.44
C LEU A 8 26.77 -2.73 -4.24
N THR A 9 25.47 -2.91 -4.15
CA THR A 9 24.85 -3.76 -3.12
C THR A 9 24.60 -5.13 -3.71
N ILE A 10 25.22 -6.16 -3.15
CA ILE A 10 24.99 -7.54 -3.52
C ILE A 10 23.95 -8.09 -2.56
N LEU A 11 22.75 -8.32 -3.07
CA LEU A 11 21.68 -9.01 -2.33
C LEU A 11 21.90 -10.52 -2.49
N PHE A 12 22.27 -11.23 -1.43
CA PHE A 12 22.22 -12.67 -1.40
C PHE A 12 20.88 -13.12 -0.83
N CYS A 13 19.88 -13.29 -1.68
CA CYS A 13 18.66 -14.01 -1.32
C CYS A 13 18.85 -15.49 -1.60
N PHE A 14 19.06 -16.30 -0.58
CA PHE A 14 18.94 -17.75 -0.67
C PHE A 14 17.47 -18.11 -0.36
N SER A 15 16.65 -18.24 -1.37
CA SER A 15 15.33 -18.88 -1.24
C SER A 15 15.48 -20.37 -1.53
N ALA A 16 15.45 -21.17 -0.49
CA ALA A 16 15.32 -22.63 -0.63
C ALA A 16 13.83 -22.98 -0.55
N SER A 17 13.13 -22.97 -1.69
CA SER A 17 11.80 -23.56 -1.77
C SER A 17 11.93 -25.08 -1.90
N SER A 18 11.82 -25.79 -0.78
CA SER A 18 11.67 -27.24 -0.81
C SER A 18 10.19 -27.59 -0.99
N VAL A 19 9.81 -27.96 -2.22
CA VAL A 19 8.57 -28.71 -2.45
C VAL A 19 8.83 -30.13 -1.95
N MET A 20 8.35 -30.46 -0.74
CA MET A 20 8.33 -31.85 -0.29
C MET A 20 7.25 -32.60 -1.08
N THR A 21 7.63 -33.23 -2.18
CA THR A 21 6.80 -34.25 -2.83
C THR A 21 7.06 -35.61 -2.14
N ALA A 22 6.21 -35.93 -1.17
CA ALA A 22 6.09 -37.32 -0.75
C ALA A 22 5.28 -38.07 -1.82
N GLN A 23 5.95 -38.78 -2.70
CA GLN A 23 5.30 -39.77 -3.59
C GLN A 23 4.81 -40.97 -2.78
N ASN A 24 3.60 -40.88 -2.27
CA ASN A 24 2.77 -42.03 -1.96
C ASN A 24 1.36 -41.71 -2.44
N GLY A 25 0.80 -42.51 -3.30
CA GLY A 25 -0.42 -42.39 -4.10
C GLY A 25 -1.70 -41.98 -3.39
N LEU A 26 -1.75 -40.78 -2.84
CA LEU A 26 -2.90 -40.17 -2.21
C LEU A 26 -2.87 -38.68 -2.51
N LYS A 27 -3.91 -38.20 -3.23
CA LYS A 27 -4.32 -36.81 -3.41
C LYS A 27 -3.20 -35.75 -3.47
N GLN A 28 -3.20 -34.96 -4.52
CA GLN A 28 -2.42 -33.74 -4.66
C GLN A 28 -2.28 -33.02 -3.31
N GLN A 29 -1.04 -32.86 -2.81
CA GLN A 29 -0.82 -32.18 -1.54
C GLN A 29 -1.23 -30.73 -1.66
N ASN A 30 -2.24 -30.35 -0.89
CA ASN A 30 -2.82 -29.01 -0.86
C ASN A 30 -1.99 -28.04 0.01
N VAL A 31 -0.81 -28.43 0.47
CA VAL A 31 0.08 -27.66 1.35
C VAL A 31 1.37 -27.32 0.63
N SER A 32 1.73 -26.06 0.63
CA SER A 32 3.05 -25.55 0.26
C SER A 32 3.74 -24.94 1.47
N SER A 33 5.05 -25.04 1.56
CA SER A 33 5.85 -24.43 2.62
C SER A 33 7.16 -23.89 2.06
N PHE A 34 7.72 -22.91 2.76
CA PHE A 34 9.02 -22.34 2.43
C PHE A 34 9.80 -21.98 3.69
N VAL A 35 11.10 -21.83 3.54
CA VAL A 35 12.01 -21.23 4.50
C VAL A 35 12.87 -20.24 3.73
N GLU A 36 13.06 -19.06 4.31
CA GLU A 36 13.79 -17.96 3.70
C GLU A 36 14.75 -17.34 4.73
N TYR A 37 15.94 -17.03 4.30
CA TYR A 37 16.88 -16.18 5.03
C TYR A 37 17.09 -14.91 4.21
N GLY A 38 16.86 -13.76 4.83
CA GLY A 38 17.09 -12.45 4.24
C GLY A 38 18.09 -11.63 5.06
N ALA A 39 18.92 -10.87 4.37
CA ALA A 39 19.81 -9.91 4.99
C ALA A 39 19.93 -8.67 4.10
N SER A 40 19.90 -7.49 4.70
CA SER A 40 20.12 -6.22 4.02
C SER A 40 21.24 -5.46 4.72
N VAL A 41 22.27 -5.11 3.94
CA VAL A 41 23.43 -4.37 4.42
C VAL A 41 23.66 -3.17 3.52
N HIS A 42 23.92 -2.03 4.11
CA HIS A 42 24.19 -0.81 3.37
C HIS A 42 25.37 -0.05 3.96
N THR A 43 25.91 0.86 3.17
CA THR A 43 26.86 1.88 3.58
C THR A 43 26.23 3.25 3.33
N GLY A 44 26.37 4.18 4.28
CA GLY A 44 25.72 5.48 4.24
C GLY A 44 24.66 5.60 5.34
N ASP A 45 23.85 6.65 5.28
CA ASP A 45 22.94 7.02 6.37
C ASP A 45 21.69 6.14 6.48
N ASN A 46 21.26 5.53 5.37
CA ASN A 46 20.05 4.69 5.31
C ASN A 46 20.18 3.63 4.23
N THR A 47 19.43 2.54 4.37
CA THR A 47 19.27 1.52 3.32
C THR A 47 18.65 2.13 2.05
N PRO A 48 19.13 1.77 0.84
CA PRO A 48 18.56 2.24 -0.42
C PRO A 48 17.07 1.97 -0.56
N LEU A 49 16.35 2.89 -1.21
CA LEU A 49 14.88 2.88 -1.31
C LEU A 49 14.30 1.51 -1.69
N TRP A 50 14.75 0.91 -2.76
CA TRP A 50 14.17 -0.34 -3.26
C TRP A 50 14.60 -1.61 -2.51
N GLN A 51 15.56 -1.51 -1.57
CA GLN A 51 15.84 -2.56 -0.60
C GLN A 51 14.88 -2.51 0.60
N VAL A 52 14.33 -1.33 0.91
CA VAL A 52 13.37 -1.15 2.02
C VAL A 52 11.95 -1.29 1.52
N SER A 53 11.66 -0.75 0.34
CA SER A 53 10.30 -0.55 -0.14
C SER A 53 9.70 -1.77 -0.83
N ASN A 54 8.39 -1.93 -0.70
CA ASN A 54 7.59 -3.01 -1.28
C ASN A 54 8.06 -4.42 -0.84
N GLN A 55 8.54 -4.54 0.40
CA GLN A 55 8.94 -5.79 1.05
C GLN A 55 7.92 -6.24 2.12
N HIS A 56 6.69 -5.72 2.07
CA HIS A 56 5.64 -5.98 3.05
C HIS A 56 6.09 -5.79 4.51
N GLY A 57 6.97 -4.80 4.75
CA GLY A 57 7.50 -4.48 6.07
C GLY A 57 8.54 -5.46 6.62
N LEU A 58 9.02 -6.42 5.81
CA LEU A 58 10.18 -7.27 6.11
C LEU A 58 11.49 -6.59 5.70
N SER A 59 11.63 -5.33 6.10
CA SER A 59 12.77 -4.49 5.79
C SER A 59 12.88 -3.35 6.80
N SER A 60 14.01 -2.67 6.82
CA SER A 60 14.27 -1.50 7.66
C SER A 60 15.21 -0.53 6.96
N ILE A 61 15.26 0.69 7.47
CA ILE A 61 16.26 1.69 7.07
C ILE A 61 17.66 1.36 7.57
N ASP A 62 17.77 0.47 8.55
CA ASP A 62 19.01 0.00 9.14
C ASP A 62 19.47 -1.34 8.56
N ASN A 63 20.72 -1.72 8.78
CA ASN A 63 21.20 -3.06 8.48
C ASN A 63 20.35 -4.08 9.25
N ASN A 64 19.84 -5.07 8.53
CA ASN A 64 18.91 -6.02 9.11
C ASN A 64 19.09 -7.43 8.55
N THR A 65 18.58 -8.39 9.30
CA THR A 65 18.52 -9.78 8.88
C THR A 65 17.28 -10.45 9.47
N TYR A 66 16.75 -11.44 8.76
CA TYR A 66 15.63 -12.24 9.23
C TYR A 66 15.73 -13.70 8.77
N PHE A 67 15.10 -14.55 9.55
CA PHE A 67 14.78 -15.94 9.19
C PHE A 67 13.26 -16.07 9.17
N ARG A 68 12.69 -16.45 8.03
CA ARG A 68 11.26 -16.51 7.77
C ARG A 68 10.86 -17.94 7.36
N GLY A 69 9.69 -18.38 7.83
CA GLY A 69 9.10 -19.63 7.41
C GLY A 69 7.61 -19.54 7.31
N GLY A 70 7.04 -20.17 6.29
CA GLY A 70 5.62 -20.18 6.04
C GLY A 70 5.09 -21.49 5.54
N ALA A 71 3.80 -21.72 5.81
CA ALA A 71 3.03 -22.85 5.29
C ALA A 71 1.66 -22.35 4.81
N PHE A 72 1.27 -22.78 3.63
CA PHE A 72 0.01 -22.37 3.00
C PHE A 72 -0.75 -23.61 2.56
N TYR A 73 -2.04 -23.57 2.83
CA TYR A 73 -3.00 -24.60 2.39
C TYR A 73 -3.92 -24.01 1.34
N THR A 74 -4.18 -24.77 0.28
CA THR A 74 -5.18 -24.43 -0.74
C THR A 74 -5.90 -25.70 -1.18
N ASP A 75 -7.22 -25.71 -1.11
CA ASP A 75 -8.04 -26.81 -1.61
C ASP A 75 -9.28 -26.28 -2.33
N THR A 76 -9.77 -27.07 -3.28
CA THR A 76 -11.01 -26.79 -4.01
C THR A 76 -11.93 -27.99 -3.94
N ILE A 77 -13.02 -27.84 -3.18
CA ILE A 77 -14.03 -28.86 -2.97
C ILE A 77 -15.33 -28.40 -3.63
N ARG A 78 -15.64 -28.96 -4.81
CA ARG A 78 -16.78 -28.54 -5.62
C ARG A 78 -16.74 -27.05 -5.96
N GLN A 79 -17.64 -26.25 -5.34
CA GLN A 79 -17.76 -24.79 -5.54
C GLN A 79 -17.09 -23.98 -4.44
N TRP A 80 -16.44 -24.65 -3.49
CA TRP A 80 -15.70 -24.03 -2.39
C TRP A 80 -14.22 -24.03 -2.72
N ARG A 81 -13.57 -22.89 -2.50
CA ARG A 81 -12.12 -22.75 -2.45
C ARG A 81 -11.75 -22.34 -1.03
N LEU A 82 -10.88 -23.12 -0.41
CA LEU A 82 -10.38 -22.93 0.95
C LEU A 82 -8.89 -22.63 0.87
N GLU A 83 -8.48 -21.51 1.43
CA GLU A 83 -7.07 -21.15 1.56
C GLU A 83 -6.79 -20.80 3.02
N GLY A 84 -5.59 -21.11 3.48
CA GLY A 84 -5.10 -20.70 4.79
C GLY A 84 -3.59 -20.51 4.72
N GLY A 85 -3.05 -19.59 5.51
CA GLY A 85 -1.63 -19.32 5.55
C GLY A 85 -1.16 -18.95 6.94
N LEU A 86 0.03 -19.42 7.28
CA LEU A 86 0.80 -18.96 8.42
C LEU A 86 2.22 -18.69 7.98
N ASP A 87 2.70 -17.49 8.25
CA ASP A 87 3.99 -16.99 7.79
C ASP A 87 4.57 -16.07 8.86
N MET A 88 5.73 -16.40 9.37
CA MET A 88 6.37 -15.74 10.51
C MET A 88 7.86 -15.55 10.26
N ALA A 89 8.41 -14.49 10.84
CA ALA A 89 9.84 -14.25 10.83
C ALA A 89 10.38 -13.89 12.23
N VAL A 90 11.62 -14.25 12.46
CA VAL A 90 12.45 -13.74 13.56
C VAL A 90 13.52 -12.88 12.93
N ALA A 91 13.71 -11.67 13.45
CA ALA A 91 14.53 -10.65 12.81
C ALA A 91 15.40 -9.88 13.81
N ALA A 92 16.49 -9.33 13.30
CA ALA A 92 17.32 -8.32 13.97
C ALA A 92 17.43 -7.12 13.03
N GLY A 93 17.33 -5.90 13.61
CA GLY A 93 17.37 -4.64 12.85
C GLY A 93 16.06 -4.29 12.12
N LEU A 94 14.97 -5.03 12.30
CA LEU A 94 13.63 -4.64 11.88
C LEU A 94 12.88 -3.90 13.00
N THR A 95 11.71 -3.37 12.69
CA THR A 95 10.83 -2.66 13.64
C THR A 95 10.29 -3.55 14.78
N SER A 96 10.43 -4.87 14.65
CA SER A 96 10.19 -5.84 15.73
C SER A 96 11.03 -7.09 15.54
N THR A 97 11.42 -7.74 16.64
CA THR A 97 12.19 -8.99 16.61
C THR A 97 11.35 -10.18 16.10
N PHE A 98 10.05 -10.19 16.39
CA PHE A 98 9.12 -11.20 15.89
C PHE A 98 8.11 -10.54 14.95
N VAL A 99 7.94 -11.11 13.78
CA VAL A 99 7.00 -10.64 12.75
C VAL A 99 6.03 -11.76 12.43
N LEU A 100 4.74 -11.54 12.71
CA LEU A 100 3.67 -12.32 12.13
C LEU A 100 3.33 -11.68 10.79
N GLN A 101 3.88 -12.24 9.71
CA GLN A 101 3.74 -11.68 8.38
C GLN A 101 2.37 -11.95 7.79
N GLN A 102 1.93 -13.21 7.87
CA GLN A 102 0.60 -13.60 7.45
C GLN A 102 0.04 -14.65 8.40
N ALA A 103 -1.24 -14.52 8.75
CA ALA A 103 -2.02 -15.55 9.43
C ALA A 103 -3.47 -15.36 9.02
N TYR A 104 -3.98 -16.22 8.13
CA TYR A 104 -5.31 -16.02 7.57
C TYR A 104 -6.02 -17.32 7.23
N ALA A 105 -7.36 -17.20 7.14
CA ALA A 105 -8.26 -18.14 6.48
C ALA A 105 -9.05 -17.37 5.40
N ASP A 106 -9.07 -17.88 4.18
CA ASP A 106 -9.79 -17.33 3.02
C ASP A 106 -10.72 -18.42 2.48
N ILE A 107 -12.01 -18.18 2.57
CA ILE A 107 -13.07 -19.12 2.18
C ILE A 107 -13.88 -18.48 1.06
N ARG A 108 -13.94 -19.15 -0.08
CA ARG A 108 -14.69 -18.68 -1.25
C ARG A 108 -15.75 -19.69 -1.64
N TYR A 109 -16.93 -19.19 -1.90
CA TYR A 109 -18.05 -19.97 -2.45
C TYR A 109 -18.50 -19.33 -3.75
N LYS A 110 -18.29 -20.01 -4.88
CA LYS A 110 -18.57 -19.46 -6.20
C LYS A 110 -17.83 -18.12 -6.40
N TRP A 111 -18.59 -17.04 -6.38
CA TRP A 111 -18.14 -15.67 -6.66
C TRP A 111 -17.95 -14.81 -5.40
N ILE A 112 -18.34 -15.29 -4.20
CA ILE A 112 -18.18 -14.55 -2.94
C ILE A 112 -17.06 -15.14 -2.10
N GLY A 113 -16.29 -14.28 -1.43
CA GLY A 113 -15.21 -14.64 -0.53
C GLY A 113 -15.36 -14.01 0.84
N LEU A 114 -14.83 -14.69 1.85
CA LEU A 114 -14.65 -14.22 3.22
C LEU A 114 -13.19 -14.51 3.61
N LEU A 115 -12.44 -13.47 3.98
CA LEU A 115 -11.09 -13.59 4.51
C LEU A 115 -11.08 -13.09 5.95
N ILE A 116 -10.45 -13.84 6.84
CA ILE A 116 -10.22 -13.45 8.23
C ILE A 116 -8.73 -13.58 8.52
N GLY A 117 -8.10 -12.50 8.99
CA GLY A 117 -6.71 -12.47 9.37
C GLY A 117 -5.86 -11.51 8.55
N SER A 118 -4.55 -11.68 8.63
CA SER A 118 -3.54 -10.85 7.97
C SER A 118 -3.02 -11.57 6.74
N LYS A 119 -3.20 -10.97 5.56
CA LYS A 119 -2.74 -11.47 4.25
C LYS A 119 -2.07 -10.34 3.49
N GLU A 120 -0.96 -10.61 2.84
CA GLU A 120 -0.29 -9.64 1.96
C GLU A 120 -1.24 -9.19 0.84
N ILE A 121 -1.41 -7.87 0.71
CA ILE A 121 -2.24 -7.23 -0.30
C ILE A 121 -1.35 -6.37 -1.18
N ASN A 122 -1.64 -6.31 -2.46
CA ASN A 122 -0.97 -5.43 -3.42
C ASN A 122 -1.96 -4.45 -4.00
N SER A 123 -1.44 -3.37 -4.59
CA SER A 123 -2.25 -2.39 -5.30
C SER A 123 -3.12 -3.05 -6.35
N PRO A 124 -4.41 -2.72 -6.43
CA PRO A 124 -5.25 -3.20 -7.52
C PRO A 124 -4.73 -2.68 -8.87
N LEU A 125 -4.91 -3.45 -9.93
CA LEU A 125 -4.59 -3.10 -11.32
C LEU A 125 -3.10 -2.83 -11.64
N LEU A 126 -2.18 -2.79 -10.66
CA LEU A 126 -0.77 -2.51 -10.88
C LEU A 126 0.09 -3.78 -10.94
N ASN A 127 1.21 -3.67 -11.64
CA ASN A 127 2.21 -4.74 -11.65
C ASN A 127 2.86 -4.87 -10.27
N ARG A 128 2.75 -6.04 -9.67
CA ARG A 128 3.22 -6.30 -8.31
C ARG A 128 4.72 -6.11 -8.12
N GLU A 129 5.50 -6.46 -9.14
CA GLU A 129 6.97 -6.48 -9.05
C GLU A 129 7.60 -5.22 -9.60
N LEU A 130 7.06 -4.68 -10.70
CA LEU A 130 7.69 -3.62 -11.47
C LEU A 130 7.16 -2.23 -11.13
N SER A 131 5.90 -2.09 -10.67
CA SER A 131 5.33 -0.81 -10.27
C SER A 131 6.00 -0.25 -9.01
N SER A 132 5.99 1.05 -8.87
CA SER A 132 6.39 1.74 -7.64
C SER A 132 5.40 1.51 -6.49
N GLY A 133 4.16 1.17 -6.78
CA GLY A 133 3.06 0.98 -5.82
C GLY A 133 1.94 2.00 -6.00
N GLY A 134 0.74 1.68 -5.54
CA GLY A 134 -0.43 2.54 -5.66
C GLY A 134 -0.48 3.68 -4.65
N LEU A 135 -1.45 4.56 -4.81
CA LEU A 135 -1.62 5.75 -3.99
C LEU A 135 -2.12 5.45 -2.57
N LEU A 136 -2.97 4.45 -2.39
CA LEU A 136 -3.45 4.02 -1.07
C LEU A 136 -2.78 2.74 -0.59
N TRP A 137 -2.53 1.81 -1.51
CA TRP A 137 -1.97 0.52 -1.21
C TRP A 137 -0.75 0.23 -2.07
N SER A 138 0.30 -0.20 -1.40
CA SER A 138 1.49 -0.79 -2.01
C SER A 138 1.90 -2.05 -1.23
N GLY A 139 2.92 -2.75 -1.70
CA GLY A 139 3.55 -3.82 -0.93
C GLY A 139 4.54 -3.31 0.13
N ASN A 140 4.41 -2.07 0.60
CA ASN A 140 5.44 -1.43 1.42
C ASN A 140 5.32 -1.75 2.91
N ALA A 141 4.12 -1.59 3.49
CA ALA A 141 3.88 -1.83 4.91
C ALA A 141 3.46 -3.28 5.21
N ARG A 142 3.53 -3.68 6.48
CA ARG A 142 3.03 -4.97 6.95
C ARG A 142 1.53 -5.09 6.73
N PRO A 143 1.03 -6.30 6.41
CA PRO A 143 -0.40 -6.54 6.27
C PRO A 143 -1.17 -6.21 7.55
N ILE A 144 -2.37 -5.65 7.39
CA ILE A 144 -3.30 -5.37 8.49
C ILE A 144 -4.21 -6.59 8.69
N PRO A 145 -4.37 -7.12 9.91
CA PRO A 145 -5.38 -8.12 10.21
C PRO A 145 -6.78 -7.53 10.03
N GLN A 146 -7.64 -8.27 9.31
CA GLN A 146 -8.96 -7.79 8.94
C GLN A 146 -9.96 -8.94 8.73
N VAL A 147 -11.23 -8.59 8.79
CA VAL A 147 -12.34 -9.39 8.27
C VAL A 147 -12.80 -8.73 6.98
N TRP A 148 -12.63 -9.44 5.89
CA TRP A 148 -12.92 -8.99 4.53
C TRP A 148 -14.01 -9.86 3.92
N ILE A 149 -14.95 -9.23 3.22
CA ILE A 149 -15.98 -9.90 2.43
C ILE A 149 -16.12 -9.21 1.08
N GLY A 150 -16.28 -9.98 0.01
CA GLY A 150 -16.42 -9.38 -1.31
C GLY A 150 -16.40 -10.39 -2.46
N LEU A 151 -16.19 -9.84 -3.65
CA LEU A 151 -15.98 -10.56 -4.89
C LEU A 151 -14.48 -10.56 -5.17
N PRO A 152 -13.73 -11.63 -4.84
CA PRO A 152 -12.28 -11.66 -5.03
C PRO A 152 -11.86 -11.57 -6.49
N GLU A 153 -12.73 -12.00 -7.38
CA GLU A 153 -12.53 -11.97 -8.83
C GLU A 153 -13.65 -11.16 -9.50
N TYR A 154 -13.43 -10.70 -10.74
CA TYR A 154 -14.46 -10.04 -11.53
C TYR A 154 -15.61 -11.01 -11.88
N VAL A 155 -16.81 -10.68 -11.45
CA VAL A 155 -18.04 -11.42 -11.74
C VAL A 155 -18.75 -10.79 -12.93
N GLN A 156 -18.96 -11.57 -13.98
CA GLN A 156 -19.67 -11.12 -15.17
C GLN A 156 -21.15 -10.88 -14.84
N ILE A 157 -21.62 -9.64 -14.96
CA ILE A 157 -23.01 -9.23 -14.72
C ILE A 157 -23.79 -9.00 -16.03
N LEU A 158 -23.10 -8.59 -17.08
CA LEU A 158 -23.60 -8.46 -18.45
C LEU A 158 -22.53 -8.96 -19.44
N PRO A 159 -22.87 -9.27 -20.71
CA PRO A 159 -21.91 -9.82 -21.68
C PRO A 159 -20.60 -9.04 -21.86
N ARG A 160 -20.58 -7.76 -21.50
CA ARG A 160 -19.40 -6.89 -21.61
C ARG A 160 -19.11 -6.09 -20.33
N LEU A 161 -19.73 -6.47 -19.21
CA LEU A 161 -19.58 -5.76 -17.94
C LEU A 161 -19.39 -6.75 -16.82
N ALA A 162 -18.28 -6.63 -16.09
CA ALA A 162 -18.00 -7.40 -14.90
C ALA A 162 -17.74 -6.48 -13.70
N LEU A 163 -18.07 -6.97 -12.52
CA LEU A 163 -17.96 -6.25 -11.25
C LEU A 163 -17.02 -7.00 -10.32
N LYS A 164 -16.16 -6.27 -9.63
CA LYS A 164 -15.44 -6.69 -8.43
C LYS A 164 -15.74 -5.66 -7.34
N ALA A 165 -16.01 -6.10 -6.11
CA ALA A 165 -16.30 -5.21 -4.99
C ALA A 165 -15.94 -5.89 -3.68
N GLU A 166 -15.50 -5.11 -2.71
CA GLU A 166 -15.07 -5.62 -1.42
C GLU A 166 -15.27 -4.61 -0.30
N ILE A 167 -15.36 -5.15 0.91
CA ILE A 167 -15.44 -4.38 2.14
C ILE A 167 -14.68 -5.12 3.23
N SER A 168 -13.98 -4.38 4.08
CA SER A 168 -13.33 -4.97 5.25
C SER A 168 -13.32 -4.03 6.45
N TYR A 169 -13.13 -4.65 7.61
CA TYR A 169 -12.78 -4.00 8.87
C TYR A 169 -11.60 -4.71 9.49
N GLY A 170 -10.67 -3.93 10.02
CA GLY A 170 -9.46 -4.43 10.63
C GLY A 170 -8.93 -3.48 11.70
N TRP A 171 -7.69 -3.67 12.11
CA TRP A 171 -7.03 -2.83 13.09
C TRP A 171 -5.51 -2.84 12.92
N PHE A 172 -4.92 -1.69 13.22
CA PHE A 172 -3.48 -1.52 13.23
C PHE A 172 -2.87 -2.24 14.44
N THR A 173 -1.69 -2.82 14.27
CA THR A 173 -1.07 -3.69 15.30
C THR A 173 0.23 -3.12 15.86
N ASP A 174 0.55 -1.88 15.55
CA ASP A 174 1.83 -1.24 15.82
C ASP A 174 1.84 -0.31 17.03
N ASN A 175 0.87 -0.45 17.95
CA ASN A 175 0.75 0.39 19.14
C ASN A 175 2.08 0.54 19.91
N LYS A 176 2.74 -0.60 20.20
CA LYS A 176 3.99 -0.61 20.93
C LYS A 176 5.13 0.06 20.16
N TYR A 177 5.19 -0.17 18.85
CA TYR A 177 6.18 0.48 18.00
C TYR A 177 6.00 1.99 18.01
N GLN A 178 4.76 2.50 17.88
CA GLN A 178 4.48 3.92 17.94
C GLN A 178 4.88 4.52 19.29
N GLU A 179 4.54 3.87 20.41
CA GLU A 179 4.88 4.30 21.76
C GLU A 179 6.41 4.36 22.01
N GLU A 180 7.15 3.40 21.47
CA GLU A 180 8.62 3.35 21.58
C GLU A 180 9.34 4.30 20.63
N LYS A 181 8.75 4.60 19.47
CA LYS A 181 9.36 5.43 18.43
C LYS A 181 9.13 6.92 18.64
N VAL A 182 7.96 7.29 19.18
CA VAL A 182 7.56 8.69 19.31
C VAL A 182 8.49 9.43 20.28
N GLY A 183 8.97 10.63 19.90
CA GLY A 183 9.75 11.51 20.76
C GLY A 183 8.87 12.24 21.78
N GLU A 184 9.48 12.87 22.76
CA GLU A 184 8.79 13.56 23.87
C GLU A 184 7.86 14.70 23.38
N ASP A 185 8.19 15.33 22.27
CA ASP A 185 7.44 16.45 21.68
C ASP A 185 6.32 16.01 20.73
N PHE A 186 6.12 14.71 20.55
CA PHE A 186 5.18 14.17 19.58
C PHE A 186 4.13 13.27 20.25
N TRP A 187 3.15 12.87 19.46
CA TRP A 187 2.03 12.04 19.90
C TRP A 187 1.87 10.81 19.01
N TYR A 188 1.12 9.85 19.51
CA TYR A 188 0.73 8.65 18.79
C TYR A 188 -0.72 8.28 19.13
N THR A 189 -1.32 7.38 18.34
CA THR A 189 -2.68 6.89 18.58
C THR A 189 -2.68 5.38 18.68
N LYS A 190 -3.20 4.87 19.81
CA LYS A 190 -3.33 3.42 20.08
C LYS A 190 -4.66 2.89 19.56
N SER A 191 -4.68 1.59 19.23
CA SER A 191 -5.90 0.83 18.91
C SER A 191 -6.70 1.42 17.74
N ILE A 192 -5.98 1.97 16.77
CA ILE A 192 -6.56 2.48 15.53
C ILE A 192 -7.27 1.33 14.82
N LYS A 193 -8.50 1.58 14.41
CA LYS A 193 -9.31 0.68 13.60
C LYS A 193 -9.18 1.05 12.13
N TYR A 194 -9.48 0.08 11.29
CA TYR A 194 -9.38 0.19 9.85
C TYR A 194 -10.69 -0.19 9.19
N HIS A 195 -11.11 0.57 8.19
CA HIS A 195 -12.18 0.23 7.29
C HIS A 195 -11.72 0.43 5.85
N HIS A 196 -12.06 -0.53 4.99
CA HIS A 196 -11.82 -0.46 3.55
C HIS A 196 -13.07 -0.84 2.79
N LYS A 197 -13.29 -0.18 1.68
CA LYS A 197 -14.23 -0.60 0.64
C LYS A 197 -13.72 -0.22 -0.73
N SER A 198 -13.94 -1.09 -1.70
CA SER A 198 -13.63 -0.80 -3.09
C SER A 198 -14.64 -1.39 -4.05
N GLY A 199 -14.71 -0.80 -5.23
CA GLY A 199 -15.52 -1.29 -6.32
C GLY A 199 -14.85 -1.04 -7.66
N PHE A 200 -14.84 -2.07 -8.52
CA PHE A 200 -14.24 -2.01 -9.85
C PHE A 200 -15.20 -2.55 -10.88
N LEU A 201 -15.36 -1.81 -11.97
CA LEU A 201 -16.10 -2.21 -13.15
C LEU A 201 -15.13 -2.52 -14.28
N ARG A 202 -15.28 -3.67 -14.90
CA ARG A 202 -14.54 -4.08 -16.09
C ARG A 202 -15.44 -4.07 -17.29
N ILE A 203 -15.09 -3.28 -18.30
CA ILE A 203 -15.82 -3.11 -19.54
C ILE A 203 -14.98 -3.75 -20.66
N GLY A 204 -15.59 -4.68 -21.40
CA GLY A 204 -14.96 -5.39 -22.50
C GLY A 204 -15.47 -6.81 -22.62
N VAL A 205 -15.20 -7.44 -23.75
CA VAL A 205 -15.46 -8.87 -23.93
C VAL A 205 -14.40 -9.65 -23.15
N PRO A 206 -14.75 -10.68 -22.36
CA PRO A 206 -13.76 -11.53 -21.73
C PRO A 206 -12.70 -12.01 -22.74
N GLN A 207 -11.42 -11.85 -22.40
CA GLN A 207 -10.28 -12.13 -23.28
C GLN A 207 -10.27 -11.36 -24.63
N GLY A 208 -11.09 -10.32 -24.76
CA GLY A 208 -11.10 -9.43 -25.92
C GLY A 208 -9.82 -8.60 -26.01
N LYS A 209 -9.60 -8.00 -27.21
CA LYS A 209 -8.43 -7.15 -27.46
C LYS A 209 -8.40 -5.91 -26.59
N TRP A 210 -9.54 -5.33 -26.26
CA TRP A 210 -9.66 -4.12 -25.47
C TRP A 210 -10.43 -4.36 -24.19
N GLN A 211 -9.92 -3.83 -23.08
CA GLN A 211 -10.53 -3.85 -21.78
C GLN A 211 -10.33 -2.50 -21.10
N LEU A 212 -11.38 -2.00 -20.46
CA LEU A 212 -11.32 -0.81 -19.60
C LEU A 212 -11.75 -1.23 -18.18
N ASP A 213 -10.90 -0.95 -17.22
CA ASP A 213 -11.19 -1.10 -15.79
C ASP A 213 -11.36 0.30 -15.17
N LEU A 214 -12.45 0.52 -14.47
CA LEU A 214 -12.77 1.71 -13.71
C LEU A 214 -12.97 1.31 -12.26
N GLY A 215 -12.38 2.01 -11.32
CA GLY A 215 -12.49 1.65 -9.91
C GLY A 215 -12.40 2.82 -8.96
N MET A 216 -12.89 2.57 -7.76
CA MET A 216 -12.72 3.44 -6.60
C MET A 216 -12.37 2.61 -5.39
N SER A 217 -11.47 3.13 -4.56
CA SER A 217 -11.13 2.59 -3.25
C SER A 217 -11.27 3.68 -2.20
N LEU A 218 -11.72 3.31 -1.02
CA LEU A 218 -11.79 4.18 0.15
C LEU A 218 -11.26 3.44 1.35
N ASP A 219 -10.34 4.08 2.07
CA ASP A 219 -9.70 3.59 3.27
C ASP A 219 -9.91 4.58 4.40
N VAL A 220 -10.15 4.08 5.61
CA VAL A 220 -10.44 4.92 6.77
C VAL A 220 -9.70 4.41 7.99
N GLN A 221 -8.94 5.30 8.64
CA GLN A 221 -8.48 5.11 10.02
C GLN A 221 -9.54 5.72 10.94
N PHE A 222 -9.97 5.00 11.98
CA PHE A 222 -10.98 5.51 12.90
C PHE A 222 -10.83 4.92 14.29
N GLY A 223 -11.40 5.60 15.27
CA GLY A 223 -11.37 5.20 16.67
C GLY A 223 -9.96 5.17 17.25
N GLY A 224 -9.79 4.60 18.40
CA GLY A 224 -8.52 4.53 19.11
C GLY A 224 -8.40 5.58 20.20
N TYR A 225 -7.20 5.78 20.70
CA TYR A 225 -6.87 6.72 21.78
C TYR A 225 -5.61 7.52 21.45
N LYS A 226 -5.75 8.84 21.32
CA LYS A 226 -4.63 9.76 21.06
C LYS A 226 -3.92 10.11 22.37
N SER A 227 -2.59 9.95 22.40
CA SER A 227 -1.78 10.02 23.61
C SER A 227 -1.61 11.44 24.16
N ALA A 228 -1.51 12.46 23.29
CA ALA A 228 -1.24 13.84 23.67
C ALA A 228 -1.67 14.83 22.59
N GLY A 229 -1.58 16.13 22.89
CA GLY A 229 -1.87 17.23 22.00
C GLY A 229 -3.34 17.67 22.00
N ILE A 230 -3.74 18.46 21.00
CA ILE A 230 -5.14 18.87 20.83
C ILE A 230 -6.00 17.63 20.59
N ASP A 231 -7.17 17.56 21.24
CA ASP A 231 -8.10 16.42 21.18
C ASP A 231 -7.47 15.11 21.66
N ALA A 232 -6.51 15.15 22.61
CA ALA A 232 -5.99 13.94 23.25
C ALA A 232 -7.13 13.21 23.97
N GLY A 233 -7.20 11.88 23.80
CA GLY A 233 -8.23 11.05 24.41
C GLY A 233 -8.85 10.03 23.48
N ASP A 234 -10.07 9.62 23.78
CA ASP A 234 -10.83 8.63 23.01
C ASP A 234 -11.35 9.27 21.70
N LEU A 235 -11.04 8.63 20.57
CA LEU A 235 -11.44 9.03 19.23
C LEU A 235 -12.70 8.30 18.75
N GLY A 236 -13.50 7.74 19.67
CA GLY A 236 -14.69 6.98 19.36
C GLY A 236 -14.40 5.48 19.20
N ASN A 237 -15.04 4.67 20.05
CA ASN A 237 -14.83 3.22 20.06
C ASN A 237 -16.14 2.43 20.07
N SER A 238 -17.27 3.12 19.82
CA SER A 238 -18.60 2.52 19.83
C SER A 238 -18.86 1.72 18.55
N TRP A 239 -19.81 0.78 18.62
CA TRP A 239 -20.26 0.05 17.43
C TRP A 239 -20.92 0.96 16.38
N LYS A 240 -21.44 2.13 16.79
CA LYS A 240 -22.01 3.13 15.88
C LYS A 240 -20.95 3.73 14.96
N ASP A 241 -19.70 3.83 15.41
CA ASP A 241 -18.59 4.41 14.63
C ASP A 241 -18.28 3.55 13.40
N TYR A 242 -18.47 2.22 13.48
CA TYR A 242 -18.34 1.35 12.32
C TYR A 242 -19.36 1.66 11.21
N PHE A 243 -20.57 2.09 11.57
CA PHE A 243 -21.58 2.50 10.58
C PHE A 243 -21.31 3.91 10.04
N LYS A 244 -20.82 4.81 10.88
CA LYS A 244 -20.47 6.19 10.45
C LYS A 244 -19.34 6.20 9.43
N VAL A 245 -18.32 5.35 9.59
CA VAL A 245 -17.23 5.25 8.62
C VAL A 245 -17.64 4.48 7.35
N PHE A 246 -18.62 3.59 7.44
CA PHE A 246 -19.17 2.91 6.28
C PHE A 246 -19.91 3.86 5.34
N ILE A 247 -20.77 4.72 5.90
CA ILE A 247 -21.39 5.84 5.19
C ILE A 247 -20.79 7.09 5.78
N PRO A 248 -19.88 7.80 5.07
CA PRO A 248 -19.24 9.00 5.61
C PRO A 248 -20.26 9.98 6.17
N THR A 249 -20.24 10.15 7.48
CA THR A 249 -21.13 11.05 8.23
C THR A 249 -20.29 11.85 9.22
N HIS A 250 -20.77 13.05 9.56
CA HIS A 250 -20.13 13.86 10.61
C HIS A 250 -20.12 13.15 11.96
N GLY A 251 -19.14 13.47 12.78
CA GLY A 251 -19.09 13.05 14.17
C GLY A 251 -20.32 13.56 14.96
N ASP A 252 -20.55 12.99 16.13
CA ASP A 252 -21.54 13.46 17.08
C ASP A 252 -20.88 14.15 18.29
N ASP A 253 -21.65 14.56 19.29
CA ASP A 253 -21.17 15.26 20.50
C ASP A 253 -20.10 14.48 21.29
N SER A 254 -19.93 13.19 21.02
CA SER A 254 -18.87 12.34 21.62
C SER A 254 -17.57 12.30 20.79
N SER A 255 -17.57 12.87 19.59
CA SER A 255 -16.42 12.97 18.70
C SER A 255 -15.64 14.25 18.98
N PRO A 256 -14.31 14.30 18.66
CA PRO A 256 -13.53 15.54 18.64
C PRO A 256 -14.21 16.65 17.84
N GLU A 257 -14.02 17.92 18.23
CA GLU A 257 -14.67 19.06 17.57
C GLU A 257 -14.45 19.09 16.06
N GLY A 258 -13.24 18.73 15.61
CA GLY A 258 -12.92 18.65 14.19
C GLY A 258 -13.74 17.58 13.46
N GLU A 259 -14.00 16.42 14.07
CA GLU A 259 -14.83 15.35 13.48
C GLU A 259 -16.34 15.67 13.54
N GLN A 260 -16.79 16.54 14.45
CA GLN A 260 -18.19 17.02 14.47
C GLN A 260 -18.49 17.91 13.25
N ILE A 261 -17.47 18.61 12.77
CA ILE A 261 -17.54 19.51 11.61
C ILE A 261 -17.21 18.76 10.31
N ALA A 262 -16.20 17.88 10.37
CA ALA A 262 -15.77 17.02 9.27
C ALA A 262 -16.35 15.59 9.41
N TYR A 263 -15.87 14.66 8.59
CA TYR A 263 -16.23 13.26 8.73
C TYR A 263 -15.47 12.63 9.89
N GLN A 264 -16.12 11.70 10.61
CA GLN A 264 -15.48 10.95 11.69
C GLN A 264 -14.44 9.98 11.11
N GLY A 265 -13.16 10.16 11.47
CA GLY A 265 -12.03 9.35 11.00
C GLY A 265 -11.22 10.01 9.88
N ASN A 266 -10.07 9.43 9.58
CA ASN A 266 -9.20 9.84 8.48
C ASN A 266 -9.58 9.10 7.20
N PHE A 267 -10.30 9.75 6.31
CA PHE A 267 -10.76 9.22 5.03
C PHE A 267 -9.73 9.49 3.94
N MET A 268 -9.39 8.46 3.19
CA MET A 268 -8.50 8.55 2.04
C MET A 268 -9.09 7.72 0.91
N GLY A 269 -9.10 8.25 -0.30
CA GLY A 269 -9.64 7.55 -1.44
C GLY A 269 -8.73 7.60 -2.67
N SER A 270 -8.95 6.66 -3.57
CA SER A 270 -8.36 6.69 -4.89
C SER A 270 -9.35 6.27 -5.97
N GLU A 271 -9.26 6.92 -7.11
CA GLU A 271 -9.95 6.53 -8.33
C GLU A 271 -8.96 5.88 -9.27
N HIS A 272 -9.40 4.84 -9.96
CA HIS A 272 -8.57 4.02 -10.83
C HIS A 272 -9.16 3.97 -12.23
N ILE A 273 -8.33 4.17 -13.22
CA ILE A 273 -8.66 3.94 -14.64
C ILE A 273 -7.51 3.13 -15.24
N GLN A 274 -7.83 2.00 -15.88
CA GLN A 274 -6.85 1.25 -16.64
C GLN A 274 -7.45 0.80 -17.98
N MET A 275 -6.76 1.11 -19.07
CA MET A 275 -7.09 0.62 -20.41
C MET A 275 -6.02 -0.38 -20.85
N THR A 276 -6.44 -1.58 -21.18
CA THR A 276 -5.56 -2.67 -21.62
C THR A 276 -5.85 -3.07 -23.06
N TYR A 277 -4.82 -3.10 -23.88
CA TYR A 277 -4.81 -3.72 -25.20
C TYR A 277 -4.07 -5.07 -25.13
N ARG A 278 -4.70 -6.13 -25.64
CA ARG A 278 -4.13 -7.48 -25.72
C ARG A 278 -3.86 -7.87 -27.16
N HIS A 279 -2.63 -8.26 -27.41
CA HIS A 279 -2.19 -8.97 -28.60
C HIS A 279 -1.91 -10.45 -28.22
N ASN A 280 -1.73 -11.32 -29.21
CA ASN A 280 -1.39 -12.73 -28.96
C ASN A 280 -0.06 -12.86 -28.21
N ASP A 281 0.92 -12.01 -28.50
CA ASP A 281 2.28 -12.08 -27.98
C ASP A 281 2.53 -11.17 -26.78
N PHE A 282 1.69 -10.15 -26.56
CA PHE A 282 1.88 -9.17 -25.51
C PHE A 282 0.59 -8.46 -25.10
N SER A 283 0.65 -7.76 -23.98
CA SER A 283 -0.34 -6.76 -23.59
C SER A 283 0.32 -5.42 -23.26
N ILE A 284 -0.42 -4.34 -23.52
CA ILE A 284 -0.05 -2.98 -23.08
C ILE A 284 -1.22 -2.43 -22.29
N SER A 285 -0.92 -1.90 -21.10
CA SER A 285 -1.90 -1.22 -20.25
C SER A 285 -1.44 0.23 -20.02
N ALA A 286 -2.35 1.17 -20.13
CA ALA A 286 -2.17 2.54 -19.63
C ALA A 286 -3.11 2.72 -18.44
N TYR A 287 -2.61 3.28 -17.35
CA TYR A 287 -3.36 3.42 -16.12
C TYR A 287 -3.13 4.74 -15.42
N MET A 288 -4.11 5.11 -14.60
CA MET A 288 -4.08 6.26 -13.73
C MET A 288 -4.73 5.91 -12.39
N GLU A 289 -4.11 6.36 -11.31
CA GLU A 289 -4.72 6.50 -9.99
C GLU A 289 -4.75 7.98 -9.63
N ASN A 290 -5.87 8.48 -9.11
CA ASN A 290 -5.99 9.83 -8.58
C ASN A 290 -6.39 9.76 -7.10
N TYR A 291 -5.70 10.51 -6.25
CA TYR A 291 -5.92 10.53 -4.81
C TYR A 291 -6.96 11.60 -4.43
N TYR A 292 -7.71 11.35 -3.35
CA TYR A 292 -8.57 12.33 -2.70
C TYR A 292 -8.73 12.03 -1.20
N ASP A 293 -8.72 13.09 -0.38
CA ASP A 293 -9.10 13.02 1.03
C ASP A 293 -10.55 13.48 1.22
N ASP A 294 -11.01 14.42 0.40
CA ASP A 294 -12.30 15.05 0.49
C ASP A 294 -12.91 15.38 -0.89
N PHE A 295 -13.96 16.20 -0.89
CA PHE A 295 -14.62 16.66 -2.12
C PHE A 295 -13.73 17.50 -3.03
N SER A 296 -12.71 18.16 -2.50
CA SER A 296 -11.79 18.97 -3.32
C SER A 296 -10.97 18.09 -4.25
N GLY A 297 -10.42 16.99 -3.73
CA GLY A 297 -9.72 15.97 -4.50
C GLY A 297 -10.63 15.22 -5.48
N MET A 298 -11.85 14.82 -5.04
CA MET A 298 -12.87 14.23 -5.91
C MET A 298 -13.29 15.18 -7.06
N GLY A 299 -13.36 16.47 -6.78
CA GLY A 299 -13.65 17.53 -7.76
C GLY A 299 -12.47 17.86 -8.69
N LYS A 300 -11.33 17.14 -8.58
CA LYS A 300 -10.12 17.34 -9.38
C LYS A 300 -9.45 18.70 -9.18
N LEU A 301 -9.64 19.33 -8.03
CA LEU A 301 -8.91 20.54 -7.68
C LEU A 301 -7.43 20.28 -7.43
N ASN A 302 -7.07 19.01 -7.17
CA ASN A 302 -5.69 18.51 -7.09
C ASN A 302 -5.01 18.33 -8.46
N GLY A 303 -5.69 18.63 -9.56
CA GLY A 303 -5.13 18.70 -10.91
C GLY A 303 -4.56 17.37 -11.41
N PHE A 304 -3.24 17.33 -11.63
CA PHE A 304 -2.53 16.14 -12.11
C PHE A 304 -1.96 15.26 -10.99
N ASP A 305 -2.25 15.54 -9.74
CA ASP A 305 -1.80 14.69 -8.64
C ASP A 305 -2.35 13.28 -8.83
N GLY A 306 -1.45 12.31 -8.74
CA GLY A 306 -1.77 10.92 -9.01
C GLY A 306 -0.57 10.11 -9.47
N LEU A 307 -0.85 8.85 -9.79
CA LEU A 307 0.06 7.91 -10.44
C LEU A 307 -0.43 7.67 -11.87
N TRP A 308 0.46 7.90 -12.83
CA TRP A 308 0.21 7.71 -14.27
C TRP A 308 1.21 6.69 -14.79
N GLY A 309 0.75 5.64 -15.43
CA GLY A 309 1.66 4.59 -15.85
C GLY A 309 1.31 3.93 -17.17
N VAL A 310 2.32 3.31 -17.75
CA VAL A 310 2.21 2.40 -18.89
C VAL A 310 2.95 1.12 -18.54
N GLU A 311 2.30 -0.02 -18.75
CA GLU A 311 2.87 -1.35 -18.59
C GLU A 311 2.88 -2.08 -19.94
N TYR A 312 3.99 -2.73 -20.23
CA TYR A 312 4.12 -3.75 -21.27
C TYR A 312 4.39 -5.10 -20.61
N LYS A 313 3.69 -6.14 -21.05
CA LYS A 313 3.89 -7.52 -20.62
C LYS A 313 3.91 -8.46 -21.82
N SER A 314 4.99 -9.19 -21.97
CA SER A 314 5.11 -10.26 -22.97
C SER A 314 4.41 -11.53 -22.49
N ASN A 315 3.85 -12.28 -23.43
CA ASN A 315 3.34 -13.63 -23.20
C ASN A 315 4.41 -14.70 -23.41
N HIS A 316 5.62 -14.30 -23.79
CA HIS A 316 6.76 -15.16 -24.07
C HIS A 316 7.98 -14.79 -23.23
N LYS A 317 8.82 -15.77 -22.92
CA LYS A 317 10.13 -15.52 -22.34
C LYS A 317 11.03 -14.82 -23.34
N GLN A 318 11.57 -13.69 -22.95
CA GLN A 318 12.46 -12.88 -23.78
C GLN A 318 13.29 -11.91 -22.95
N ALA A 319 14.26 -11.24 -23.59
CA ALA A 319 15.17 -10.32 -22.89
C ALA A 319 14.46 -9.19 -22.15
N ILE A 320 13.28 -8.74 -22.59
CA ILE A 320 12.40 -7.81 -21.88
C ILE A 320 11.01 -8.41 -21.91
N SER A 321 10.61 -9.08 -20.84
CA SER A 321 9.28 -9.70 -20.70
C SER A 321 8.29 -8.84 -19.93
N GLY A 322 8.77 -7.88 -19.15
CA GLY A 322 7.98 -6.89 -18.42
C GLY A 322 8.63 -5.52 -18.44
N PHE A 323 7.81 -4.49 -18.54
CA PHE A 323 8.26 -3.10 -18.51
C PHE A 323 7.15 -2.20 -17.95
N VAL A 324 7.52 -1.30 -17.02
CA VAL A 324 6.64 -0.29 -16.43
C VAL A 324 7.33 1.05 -16.44
N LEU A 325 6.63 2.08 -16.90
CA LEU A 325 7.02 3.48 -16.79
C LEU A 325 5.93 4.23 -16.06
N GLU A 326 6.29 4.92 -14.97
CA GLU A 326 5.35 5.67 -14.13
C GLU A 326 5.84 7.10 -13.91
N TYR A 327 4.86 8.01 -13.90
CA TYR A 327 4.99 9.36 -13.38
C TYR A 327 4.09 9.49 -12.15
N TYR A 328 4.66 9.97 -11.05
CA TYR A 328 3.99 10.17 -9.77
C TYR A 328 4.06 11.64 -9.37
N GLN A 329 2.94 12.21 -8.96
CA GLN A 329 2.86 13.58 -8.49
C GLN A 329 1.88 13.72 -7.32
N THR A 330 2.28 14.49 -6.29
CA THR A 330 1.47 14.88 -5.12
C THR A 330 1.76 16.33 -4.72
N THR A 331 2.09 17.19 -5.67
CA THR A 331 2.56 18.55 -5.37
C THR A 331 1.46 19.59 -5.31
N ASN A 332 0.28 19.31 -5.88
CA ASN A 332 -0.82 20.27 -5.94
C ASN A 332 -1.64 20.25 -4.64
N GLN A 333 -2.08 19.04 -4.19
CA GLN A 333 -2.83 18.84 -2.94
C GLN A 333 -4.01 19.82 -2.82
N SER A 334 -4.83 19.91 -3.88
CA SER A 334 -5.98 20.80 -4.03
C SER A 334 -5.66 22.31 -3.93
N GLY A 335 -4.38 22.67 -4.14
CA GLY A 335 -3.92 24.06 -4.13
C GLY A 335 -3.81 24.66 -2.74
N PRO A 336 -3.73 25.99 -2.63
CA PRO A 336 -3.69 26.67 -1.34
C PRO A 336 -5.03 26.55 -0.61
N MET A 337 -4.98 26.62 0.71
CA MET A 337 -6.19 26.64 1.53
C MET A 337 -7.15 27.75 1.09
N HIS A 338 -8.44 27.42 0.94
CA HIS A 338 -9.49 28.32 0.51
C HIS A 338 -10.78 28.06 1.32
N GLY A 339 -11.75 28.99 1.23
CA GLY A 339 -13.03 28.87 1.95
C GLY A 339 -12.92 29.19 3.45
N LEU A 340 -11.99 30.03 3.85
CA LEU A 340 -11.72 30.42 5.25
C LEU A 340 -12.80 31.28 5.90
N ASP A 341 -14.06 31.20 5.51
CA ASP A 341 -15.15 31.75 6.29
C ASP A 341 -15.43 30.81 7.46
N PHE A 342 -14.88 31.11 8.63
CA PHE A 342 -15.04 30.33 9.85
C PHE A 342 -16.53 30.20 10.29
N SER A 343 -17.45 30.93 9.71
CA SER A 343 -18.90 30.75 9.89
C SER A 343 -19.44 29.55 9.08
N GLU A 344 -18.70 29.06 8.06
CA GLU A 344 -19.06 27.94 7.20
C GLU A 344 -17.88 26.97 7.02
N VAL A 345 -17.35 26.43 8.11
CA VAL A 345 -16.19 25.49 8.10
C VAL A 345 -16.38 24.30 7.13
N LYS A 346 -17.62 23.96 6.82
CA LYS A 346 -17.97 22.88 5.86
C LYS A 346 -17.53 23.15 4.41
N LYS A 347 -17.05 24.36 4.09
CA LYS A 347 -16.60 24.76 2.74
C LYS A 347 -15.09 25.01 2.64
N THR A 348 -14.32 24.73 3.69
CA THR A 348 -12.86 24.81 3.63
C THR A 348 -12.32 23.64 2.83
N GLY A 349 -11.35 23.89 1.97
CA GLY A 349 -10.65 22.88 1.18
C GLY A 349 -9.27 23.37 0.75
N GLY A 350 -8.48 22.51 0.14
CA GLY A 350 -7.11 22.79 -0.30
C GLY A 350 -6.07 22.55 0.79
N ALA A 351 -4.81 22.48 0.40
CA ALA A 351 -3.68 22.11 1.23
C ALA A 351 -3.89 20.79 1.98
N ASP A 352 -4.37 19.78 1.25
CA ASP A 352 -4.88 18.49 1.78
C ASP A 352 -3.87 17.72 2.66
N ASP A 353 -2.58 18.03 2.59
CA ASP A 353 -1.49 17.41 3.37
C ASP A 353 -1.53 15.87 3.33
N TYR A 354 -1.58 15.32 2.11
CA TYR A 354 -1.79 13.91 1.82
C TYR A 354 -1.12 12.96 2.80
N TYR A 355 -1.89 11.97 3.30
CA TYR A 355 -1.51 10.94 4.25
C TYR A 355 -1.25 11.42 5.68
N ASN A 356 -1.24 12.72 5.97
CA ASN A 356 -1.20 13.26 7.31
C ASN A 356 -2.60 13.49 7.86
N ASN A 357 -2.72 13.48 9.18
CA ASN A 357 -3.98 13.76 9.87
C ASN A 357 -3.71 14.26 11.28
N ASP A 358 -4.62 15.03 11.85
CA ASP A 358 -4.46 15.62 13.19
C ASP A 358 -4.68 14.61 14.32
N TRP A 359 -5.33 13.49 14.05
CA TRP A 359 -5.68 12.47 15.06
C TRP A 359 -4.94 11.15 14.90
N TYR A 360 -4.36 10.89 13.71
CA TYR A 360 -3.66 9.65 13.39
C TYR A 360 -2.24 9.96 12.89
N PRO A 361 -1.26 9.09 13.17
CA PRO A 361 0.14 9.34 12.79
C PRO A 361 0.39 9.23 11.28
N GLY A 362 -0.63 9.45 10.45
CA GLY A 362 -0.60 9.31 9.01
C GLY A 362 -0.96 7.90 8.52
N TRP A 363 -0.92 7.70 7.22
CA TRP A 363 -1.25 6.43 6.56
C TRP A 363 -0.07 5.47 6.60
N VAL A 364 0.24 4.98 7.81
CA VAL A 364 1.42 4.16 8.11
C VAL A 364 1.07 2.93 8.95
N HIS A 365 1.86 1.86 8.81
CA HIS A 365 1.82 0.71 9.68
C HIS A 365 3.24 0.23 9.96
N TRP A 366 3.63 0.13 11.24
CA TRP A 366 4.99 -0.13 11.68
C TRP A 366 6.02 0.87 11.11
N GLY A 367 5.64 2.14 11.00
CA GLY A 367 6.48 3.23 10.50
C GLY A 367 6.65 3.28 8.98
N MET A 368 6.12 2.30 8.25
CA MET A 368 6.18 2.24 6.80
C MET A 368 4.89 2.78 6.20
N SER A 369 5.01 3.60 5.15
CA SER A 369 3.87 4.07 4.38
C SER A 369 3.06 2.89 3.83
N MET A 370 1.75 2.93 3.98
CA MET A 370 0.83 1.99 3.31
C MET A 370 0.70 2.32 1.82
N ALA A 371 0.94 3.58 1.47
CA ALA A 371 0.91 4.15 0.14
C ALA A 371 2.25 3.97 -0.62
N ASN A 372 2.36 4.67 -1.74
CA ASN A 372 3.53 4.63 -2.62
C ASN A 372 4.84 5.02 -1.88
N PRO A 373 5.87 4.18 -1.89
CA PRO A 373 7.13 4.43 -1.17
C PRO A 373 8.00 5.55 -1.74
N LEU A 374 7.64 6.14 -2.88
CA LEU A 374 8.30 7.35 -3.38
C LEU A 374 8.06 8.57 -2.48
N ILE A 375 7.05 8.50 -1.60
CA ILE A 375 6.92 9.38 -0.44
C ILE A 375 7.68 8.73 0.71
N ALA A 376 8.61 9.48 1.32
CA ALA A 376 9.42 8.99 2.42
C ALA A 376 8.55 8.62 3.63
N SER A 377 8.61 7.36 4.02
CA SER A 377 7.88 6.83 5.18
C SER A 377 8.36 7.45 6.49
N PRO A 378 7.50 7.62 7.51
CA PRO A 378 7.90 8.15 8.83
C PRO A 378 8.98 7.36 9.56
N ILE A 379 9.26 6.12 9.18
CA ILE A 379 10.41 5.37 9.71
C ILE A 379 11.75 6.09 9.51
N TYR A 380 11.85 6.94 8.49
CA TYR A 380 13.04 7.77 8.22
C TYR A 380 13.14 9.00 9.13
N ASN A 381 12.12 9.35 9.91
CA ASN A 381 12.15 10.48 10.83
C ASN A 381 12.98 10.10 12.08
N LYS A 382 14.14 10.74 12.23
CA LYS A 382 15.08 10.47 13.33
C LYS A 382 14.66 11.11 14.66
N ASP A 383 13.76 12.09 14.61
CA ASP A 383 13.26 12.84 15.78
C ASP A 383 12.05 12.18 16.46
N GLY A 384 11.55 11.07 15.93
CA GLY A 384 10.40 10.36 16.48
C GLY A 384 9.04 10.88 16.01
N ASP A 385 9.00 11.86 15.09
CA ASP A 385 7.76 12.28 14.43
C ASP A 385 7.22 11.14 13.56
N MET A 386 5.96 10.78 13.76
CA MET A 386 5.30 9.68 13.05
C MET A 386 4.50 10.17 11.83
N THR A 387 4.60 11.45 11.48
CA THR A 387 3.93 12.03 10.32
C THR A 387 4.83 12.06 9.07
N PHE A 388 4.22 12.22 7.90
CA PHE A 388 4.97 12.41 6.65
C PHE A 388 5.51 13.84 6.58
N LYS A 389 6.83 13.98 6.46
CA LYS A 389 7.51 15.29 6.34
C LYS A 389 7.70 15.73 4.89
N TYR A 390 7.52 14.82 3.93
CA TYR A 390 7.87 15.02 2.53
C TYR A 390 6.81 14.42 1.61
N ASN A 391 5.56 14.88 1.71
CA ASN A 391 4.44 14.34 0.93
C ASN A 391 4.13 15.11 -0.36
N ARG A 392 4.84 16.23 -0.62
CA ARG A 392 4.78 16.92 -1.91
C ARG A 392 5.92 16.44 -2.78
N VAL A 393 5.62 15.48 -3.67
CA VAL A 393 6.61 14.75 -4.47
C VAL A 393 6.28 14.84 -5.96
N ARG A 394 7.31 14.86 -6.80
CA ARG A 394 7.26 14.47 -8.22
C ARG A 394 8.31 13.41 -8.47
N ALA A 395 7.92 12.33 -9.14
CA ALA A 395 8.83 11.24 -9.42
C ALA A 395 8.59 10.64 -10.79
N MET A 396 9.67 10.03 -11.32
CA MET A 396 9.65 9.11 -12.45
C MET A 396 10.15 7.75 -11.96
N HIS A 397 9.45 6.70 -12.34
CA HIS A 397 9.84 5.34 -12.03
C HIS A 397 9.83 4.48 -13.28
N LEU A 398 10.84 3.63 -13.38
CA LEU A 398 11.03 2.66 -14.43
C LEU A 398 11.30 1.30 -13.79
N GLY A 399 10.49 0.31 -14.12
CA GLY A 399 10.70 -1.08 -13.75
C GLY A 399 10.77 -1.95 -15.00
N TRP A 400 11.69 -2.90 -15.04
CA TRP A 400 11.73 -3.86 -16.13
C TRP A 400 12.28 -5.21 -15.69
N SER A 401 11.84 -6.25 -16.35
CA SER A 401 12.27 -7.62 -16.09
C SER A 401 12.36 -8.41 -17.39
N GLY A 402 13.11 -9.47 -17.36
CA GLY A 402 13.28 -10.35 -18.50
C GLY A 402 14.04 -11.62 -18.19
N ASP A 403 14.28 -12.39 -19.24
CA ASP A 403 14.97 -13.66 -19.19
C ASP A 403 16.34 -13.53 -19.88
N ILE A 404 17.42 -13.75 -19.13
CA ILE A 404 18.79 -13.82 -19.68
C ILE A 404 19.01 -15.16 -20.37
N SER A 405 18.42 -16.21 -19.78
CA SER A 405 18.43 -17.57 -20.31
C SER A 405 17.17 -18.33 -19.87
N SER A 406 17.08 -19.62 -20.15
CA SER A 406 15.98 -20.48 -19.64
C SER A 406 15.93 -20.57 -18.12
N GLU A 407 17.06 -20.36 -17.44
CA GLU A 407 17.23 -20.56 -15.99
C GLU A 407 17.42 -19.23 -15.23
N TRP A 408 17.83 -18.16 -15.90
CA TRP A 408 18.16 -16.89 -15.30
C TRP A 408 17.18 -15.82 -15.72
N THR A 409 16.53 -15.21 -14.73
CA THR A 409 15.68 -14.02 -14.89
C THR A 409 16.34 -12.84 -14.19
N TYR A 410 15.95 -11.64 -14.56
CA TYR A 410 16.37 -10.42 -13.89
C TYR A 410 15.22 -9.47 -13.68
N LEU A 411 15.33 -8.63 -12.67
CA LEU A 411 14.46 -7.49 -12.38
C LEU A 411 15.30 -6.27 -12.07
N ALA A 412 14.94 -5.12 -12.64
CA ALA A 412 15.60 -3.87 -12.35
C ALA A 412 14.59 -2.73 -12.14
N LYS A 413 14.92 -1.79 -11.27
CA LYS A 413 14.14 -0.60 -10.96
C LYS A 413 15.03 0.63 -10.95
N LEU A 414 14.49 1.73 -11.46
CA LEU A 414 15.14 3.03 -11.51
C LEU A 414 14.12 4.10 -11.11
N SER A 415 14.44 4.94 -10.16
CA SER A 415 13.54 6.03 -9.76
C SER A 415 14.30 7.31 -9.50
N TYR A 416 13.68 8.40 -9.88
CA TYR A 416 14.13 9.74 -9.56
C TYR A 416 12.96 10.52 -8.98
N ASN A 417 13.14 11.12 -7.80
CA ASN A 417 12.12 11.94 -7.17
C ASN A 417 12.67 13.27 -6.66
N LYS A 418 11.77 14.22 -6.60
CA LYS A 418 11.96 15.54 -5.96
C LYS A 418 10.87 15.75 -4.94
N THR A 419 11.22 16.39 -3.81
CA THR A 419 10.25 16.75 -2.78
C THR A 419 10.40 18.18 -2.31
N TRP A 420 9.27 18.77 -1.91
CA TRP A 420 9.11 20.16 -1.46
C TRP A 420 8.60 20.25 -0.01
N GLY A 421 8.71 19.19 0.78
CA GLY A 421 8.15 19.13 2.13
C GLY A 421 6.66 18.84 2.14
N THR A 422 5.90 19.50 3.00
CA THR A 422 4.43 19.44 3.05
C THR A 422 3.82 20.80 2.69
N PRO A 423 2.50 20.92 2.49
CA PRO A 423 1.84 22.21 2.32
C PRO A 423 2.07 23.19 3.47
N PHE A 424 2.08 22.68 4.72
CA PHE A 424 2.22 23.47 5.93
C PHE A 424 3.67 23.66 6.39
N LYS A 425 4.59 22.77 5.96
CA LYS A 425 6.02 22.82 6.28
C LYS A 425 6.85 22.64 5.00
N PRO A 426 6.80 23.65 4.09
CA PRO A 426 7.63 23.60 2.89
C PRO A 426 9.12 23.69 3.25
N ILE A 427 9.95 22.95 2.54
CA ILE A 427 11.40 23.02 2.70
C ILE A 427 12.00 24.09 1.80
N PRO A 428 13.05 24.82 2.24
CA PRO A 428 13.66 25.89 1.45
C PRO A 428 14.39 25.40 0.20
N ASP A 429 15.01 24.23 0.30
CA ASP A 429 15.75 23.60 -0.78
C ASP A 429 15.05 22.31 -1.23
N ILE A 430 14.89 22.14 -2.54
CA ILE A 430 14.32 20.92 -3.12
C ILE A 430 15.28 19.76 -2.83
N LEU A 431 14.78 18.70 -2.22
CA LEU A 431 15.54 17.47 -2.05
C LEU A 431 15.32 16.57 -3.28
N GLU A 432 16.39 16.00 -3.76
CA GLU A 432 16.38 15.10 -4.92
C GLU A 432 16.97 13.74 -4.51
N ASN A 433 16.33 12.68 -4.96
CA ASN A 433 16.80 11.31 -4.72
C ASN A 433 16.78 10.51 -6.02
N PHE A 434 17.82 9.72 -6.21
CA PHE A 434 17.97 8.80 -7.32
C PHE A 434 18.22 7.40 -6.75
N SER A 435 17.39 6.44 -7.14
CA SER A 435 17.42 5.08 -6.59
C SER A 435 17.46 4.05 -7.70
N THR A 436 18.34 3.06 -7.56
CA THR A 436 18.46 1.93 -8.48
C THR A 436 18.39 0.62 -7.72
N PHE A 437 17.90 -0.42 -8.39
CA PHE A 437 17.87 -1.78 -7.89
C PHE A 437 18.01 -2.75 -9.05
N ALA A 438 18.71 -3.86 -8.82
CA ALA A 438 18.78 -4.98 -9.75
C ALA A 438 18.89 -6.29 -8.95
N SER A 439 18.20 -7.32 -9.40
CA SER A 439 18.22 -8.67 -8.83
C SER A 439 18.20 -9.73 -9.94
#